data_034ce001c46c8ef2eee6e196f10e4046
#
_entry.id   034ce001c46c8ef2eee6e196f10e4046
#
_cell.length_a   1.000
_cell.length_b   1.000
_cell.length_c   1.000
_cell.angle_alpha   90.00
_cell.angle_beta   90.00
_cell.angle_gamma   90.00
#
_symmetry.space_group_name_H-M   'P 1'
#
loop_
_entity.id
_entity.type
_entity.pdbx_description
1 polymer ?
#
loop_
_entity_poly.entity_id
_entity_poly.type
_entity_poly.pdbx_seq_one_letter_code
_entity_poly.pdbx_strand_id
1 'polypeptide(L)'
;MTTAIAWLDGQYFQADQMTFSPDTHSLSYASSVYEGMRSYGANIFKCEEHLQRLQQSAQLFKHELRYSNAMLTDVCNELLVRNEFVDAYIKIVVFYDNADVSFMGRGCRTKVVIFVLPFAPKSATTPYRLTIANWRRAPAHCHPYQAKNSSTYALSFLSFRDKSDAFDDVLFLSTTDTVCESSGSNIFFVKGNQLITPTTEMALAGITRRVIIEELSHTLDLQVVQRDISCSELGHFDSAFLCGTAMEINEVCQIDDVVYERSSCVAWLVAEYKKKRDARLVLTGWGSLFNVFYRAPNIEDLHVCSNPGASLEEKYFRSAPQ
;
A
#
# COMPACT_ATOMS: atom_id res chain seq x y z
N MET A 1 2.53 -17.29 22.08
CA MET A 1 2.06 -16.16 21.25
C MET A 1 0.67 -16.54 20.77
N THR A 2 -0.35 -15.76 21.07
CA THR A 2 -1.70 -15.97 20.52
C THR A 2 -1.63 -15.81 19.01
N THR A 3 -2.10 -16.81 18.27
CA THR A 3 -2.13 -16.75 16.79
C THR A 3 -3.11 -15.69 16.32
N ALA A 4 -2.71 -14.87 15.35
CA ALA A 4 -3.58 -13.82 14.82
C ALA A 4 -4.88 -14.39 14.24
N ILE A 5 -6.00 -13.69 14.45
CA ILE A 5 -7.31 -14.01 13.88
C ILE A 5 -7.40 -13.39 12.49
N ALA A 6 -7.87 -14.17 11.52
CA ALA A 6 -8.23 -13.73 10.17
C ALA A 6 -9.69 -14.10 9.86
N TRP A 7 -10.24 -13.52 8.80
CA TRP A 7 -11.60 -13.80 8.34
C TRP A 7 -11.57 -14.35 6.91
N LEU A 8 -12.27 -15.45 6.65
CA LEU A 8 -12.41 -16.04 5.34
C LEU A 8 -13.88 -16.30 5.06
N ASP A 9 -14.43 -15.58 4.10
CA ASP A 9 -15.72 -15.83 3.48
C ASP A 9 -16.87 -16.08 4.48
N GLY A 10 -16.97 -15.25 5.50
CA GLY A 10 -18.02 -15.29 6.51
C GLY A 10 -17.62 -15.90 7.87
N GLN A 11 -16.43 -16.46 8.01
CA GLN A 11 -15.98 -17.13 9.23
C GLN A 11 -14.62 -16.60 9.71
N TYR A 12 -14.43 -16.61 11.04
CA TYR A 12 -13.16 -16.26 11.68
C TYR A 12 -12.34 -17.52 11.96
N PHE A 13 -11.04 -17.43 11.70
CA PHE A 13 -10.10 -18.53 11.89
C PHE A 13 -8.83 -18.03 12.60
N GLN A 14 -8.11 -18.93 13.26
CA GLN A 14 -6.71 -18.72 13.55
C GLN A 14 -5.94 -18.66 12.22
N ALA A 15 -5.14 -17.62 11.99
CA ALA A 15 -4.52 -17.39 10.68
C ALA A 15 -3.57 -18.52 10.24
N ASP A 16 -2.92 -19.20 11.22
CA ASP A 16 -2.03 -20.37 10.98
C ASP A 16 -2.79 -21.66 10.64
N GLN A 17 -4.10 -21.71 10.89
CA GLN A 17 -4.96 -22.84 10.56
C GLN A 17 -5.64 -22.69 9.19
N MET A 18 -5.46 -21.53 8.53
CA MET A 18 -6.05 -21.31 7.23
C MET A 18 -5.27 -22.06 6.15
N THR A 19 -5.97 -22.86 5.37
CA THR A 19 -5.39 -23.58 4.24
C THR A 19 -6.13 -23.25 2.95
N PHE A 20 -5.37 -23.23 1.86
CA PHE A 20 -5.91 -23.04 0.52
C PHE A 20 -5.57 -24.27 -0.32
N SER A 21 -6.49 -24.64 -1.20
CA SER A 21 -6.25 -25.76 -2.11
C SER A 21 -5.12 -25.42 -3.09
N PRO A 22 -4.25 -26.38 -3.44
CA PRO A 22 -3.18 -26.15 -4.42
C PRO A 22 -3.71 -25.82 -5.83
N ASP A 23 -4.96 -26.17 -6.13
CA ASP A 23 -5.67 -25.84 -7.38
C ASP A 23 -6.43 -24.52 -7.32
N THR A 24 -6.20 -23.69 -6.28
CA THR A 24 -6.74 -22.33 -6.21
C THR A 24 -6.36 -21.56 -7.49
N HIS A 25 -7.35 -21.16 -8.28
CA HIS A 25 -7.16 -20.53 -9.59
C HIS A 25 -6.28 -19.28 -9.51
N SER A 26 -6.53 -18.43 -8.51
CA SER A 26 -5.77 -17.19 -8.33
C SER A 26 -4.29 -17.41 -8.00
N LEU A 27 -3.93 -18.57 -7.45
CA LEU A 27 -2.54 -18.94 -7.16
C LEU A 27 -1.76 -19.17 -8.47
N SER A 28 -2.37 -19.85 -9.46
CA SER A 28 -1.72 -20.17 -10.72
C SER A 28 -1.81 -19.05 -11.76
N TYR A 29 -2.92 -18.28 -11.76
CA TYR A 29 -3.24 -17.35 -12.85
C TYR A 29 -3.29 -15.89 -12.41
N ALA A 30 -2.85 -15.58 -11.20
CA ALA A 30 -2.77 -14.21 -10.66
C ALA A 30 -4.07 -13.40 -10.83
N SER A 31 -5.22 -14.07 -10.73
CA SER A 31 -6.55 -13.49 -10.95
C SER A 31 -7.13 -12.81 -9.71
N SER A 32 -6.38 -12.69 -8.63
CA SER A 32 -6.83 -11.99 -7.42
C SER A 32 -6.69 -10.48 -7.53
N VAL A 33 -7.60 -9.78 -6.84
CA VAL A 33 -7.50 -8.34 -6.56
C VAL A 33 -7.44 -8.13 -5.06
N TYR A 34 -6.85 -7.02 -4.63
CA TYR A 34 -6.69 -6.81 -3.19
C TYR A 34 -6.63 -5.34 -2.79
N GLU A 35 -6.86 -5.09 -1.52
CA GLU A 35 -6.61 -3.81 -0.89
C GLU A 35 -5.67 -3.93 0.30
N GLY A 36 -4.95 -2.84 0.53
CA GLY A 36 -4.17 -2.63 1.72
C GLY A 36 -4.58 -1.31 2.37
N MET A 37 -5.05 -1.38 3.59
CA MET A 37 -5.45 -0.23 4.40
C MET A 37 -4.58 -0.12 5.65
N ARG A 38 -4.60 1.04 6.29
CA ARG A 38 -3.98 1.22 7.59
C ARG A 38 -4.96 1.75 8.60
N SER A 39 -4.87 1.23 9.82
CA SER A 39 -5.46 1.86 10.99
C SER A 39 -4.43 2.70 11.74
N TYR A 40 -4.90 3.77 12.36
CA TYR A 40 -4.17 4.65 13.24
C TYR A 40 -5.05 4.89 14.46
N GLY A 41 -4.60 4.42 15.64
CA GLY A 41 -5.41 4.47 16.85
C GLY A 41 -6.77 3.78 16.68
N ALA A 42 -6.80 2.60 16.03
CA ALA A 42 -7.99 1.83 15.65
C ALA A 42 -8.92 2.49 14.60
N ASN A 43 -8.59 3.67 14.06
CA ASN A 43 -9.36 4.28 12.98
C ASN A 43 -8.77 3.91 11.62
N ILE A 44 -9.55 3.27 10.75
CA ILE A 44 -9.10 2.87 9.40
C ILE A 44 -9.15 4.09 8.47
N PHE A 45 -7.97 4.56 8.07
CA PHE A 45 -7.86 5.76 7.24
C PHE A 45 -8.38 5.51 5.82
N LYS A 46 -9.30 6.35 5.36
CA LYS A 46 -9.90 6.27 4.01
C LYS A 46 -10.52 4.90 3.68
N CYS A 47 -11.14 4.25 4.69
CA CYS A 47 -11.71 2.91 4.54
C CYS A 47 -12.67 2.81 3.36
N GLU A 48 -13.63 3.73 3.27
CA GLU A 48 -14.65 3.71 2.21
C GLU A 48 -14.03 3.82 0.81
N GLU A 49 -13.06 4.71 0.63
CA GLU A 49 -12.38 4.90 -0.66
C GLU A 49 -11.57 3.65 -1.08
N HIS A 50 -10.97 2.94 -0.11
CA HIS A 50 -10.30 1.67 -0.36
C HIS A 50 -11.29 0.59 -0.77
N LEU A 51 -12.42 0.47 -0.06
CA LEU A 51 -13.43 -0.52 -0.37
C LEU A 51 -14.13 -0.25 -1.71
N GLN A 52 -14.36 1.02 -2.06
CA GLN A 52 -14.86 1.38 -3.39
C GLN A 52 -13.89 0.95 -4.49
N ARG A 53 -12.57 1.15 -4.32
CA ARG A 53 -11.57 0.69 -5.27
C ARG A 53 -11.49 -0.85 -5.33
N LEU A 54 -11.67 -1.54 -4.19
CA LEU A 54 -11.77 -3.00 -4.16
C LEU A 54 -12.94 -3.49 -5.02
N GLN A 55 -14.13 -2.89 -4.89
CA GLN A 55 -15.30 -3.22 -5.70
C GLN A 55 -15.02 -3.01 -7.20
N GLN A 56 -14.41 -1.89 -7.56
CA GLN A 56 -14.04 -1.59 -8.95
C GLN A 56 -13.04 -2.60 -9.50
N SER A 57 -12.01 -2.94 -8.71
CA SER A 57 -11.02 -3.96 -9.07
C SER A 57 -11.66 -5.35 -9.24
N ALA A 58 -12.55 -5.73 -8.31
CA ALA A 58 -13.28 -6.98 -8.36
C ALA A 58 -14.17 -7.06 -9.60
N GLN A 59 -14.90 -5.99 -9.92
CA GLN A 59 -15.75 -5.92 -11.11
C GLN A 59 -14.93 -6.08 -12.40
N LEU A 60 -13.77 -5.43 -12.50
CA LEU A 60 -12.90 -5.51 -13.67
C LEU A 60 -12.38 -6.94 -13.87
N PHE A 61 -12.04 -7.65 -12.79
CA PHE A 61 -11.60 -9.03 -12.78
C PHE A 61 -12.74 -10.05 -12.75
N LYS A 62 -14.00 -9.59 -12.91
CA LYS A 62 -15.22 -10.44 -12.96
C LYS A 62 -15.51 -11.21 -11.69
N HIS A 63 -14.99 -10.76 -10.55
CA HIS A 63 -15.36 -11.32 -9.26
C HIS A 63 -16.78 -10.91 -8.86
N GLU A 64 -17.57 -11.86 -8.41
CA GLU A 64 -18.87 -11.62 -7.77
C GLU A 64 -18.65 -11.35 -6.27
N LEU A 65 -18.30 -10.11 -5.93
CA LEU A 65 -18.09 -9.72 -4.53
C LEU A 65 -19.44 -9.56 -3.82
N ARG A 66 -19.77 -10.52 -2.93
CA ARG A 66 -21.08 -10.63 -2.27
C ARG A 66 -21.22 -9.71 -1.05
N TYR A 67 -20.13 -9.15 -0.58
CA TYR A 67 -20.07 -8.37 0.65
C TYR A 67 -20.17 -6.89 0.36
N SER A 68 -21.04 -6.17 1.08
CA SER A 68 -21.12 -4.71 1.01
C SER A 68 -19.93 -4.06 1.67
N ASN A 69 -19.62 -2.81 1.30
CA ASN A 69 -18.57 -2.01 1.95
C ASN A 69 -18.81 -1.90 3.45
N ALA A 70 -20.06 -1.70 3.88
CA ALA A 70 -20.42 -1.65 5.30
C ALA A 70 -20.02 -2.95 6.04
N MET A 71 -20.38 -4.11 5.48
CA MET A 71 -20.02 -5.40 6.09
C MET A 71 -18.51 -5.62 6.12
N LEU A 72 -17.79 -5.28 5.05
CA LEU A 72 -16.33 -5.40 5.02
C LEU A 72 -15.67 -4.45 6.04
N THR A 73 -16.22 -3.25 6.24
CA THR A 73 -15.77 -2.30 7.27
C THR A 73 -15.95 -2.89 8.67
N ASP A 74 -17.13 -3.49 8.95
CA ASP A 74 -17.42 -4.11 10.25
C ASP A 74 -16.46 -5.27 10.53
N VAL A 75 -16.18 -6.12 9.52
CA VAL A 75 -15.21 -7.23 9.64
C VAL A 75 -13.80 -6.70 9.91
N CYS A 76 -13.37 -5.63 9.22
CA CYS A 76 -12.06 -5.03 9.46
C CYS A 76 -11.94 -4.50 10.89
N ASN A 77 -12.96 -3.78 11.39
CA ASN A 77 -12.98 -3.29 12.77
C ASN A 77 -12.99 -4.43 13.80
N GLU A 78 -13.78 -5.47 13.56
CA GLU A 78 -13.83 -6.64 14.41
C GLU A 78 -12.48 -7.38 14.47
N LEU A 79 -11.76 -7.46 13.34
CA LEU A 79 -10.42 -8.05 13.29
C LEU A 79 -9.40 -7.22 14.06
N LEU A 80 -9.48 -5.89 14.04
CA LEU A 80 -8.63 -5.03 14.88
C LEU A 80 -8.88 -5.32 16.36
N VAL A 81 -10.15 -5.42 16.78
CA VAL A 81 -10.54 -5.73 18.16
C VAL A 81 -10.06 -7.10 18.58
N ARG A 82 -10.33 -8.15 17.79
CA ARG A 82 -9.97 -9.55 18.12
C ARG A 82 -8.46 -9.77 18.21
N ASN A 83 -7.68 -9.00 17.47
CA ASN A 83 -6.23 -9.07 17.48
C ASN A 83 -5.57 -8.05 18.43
N GLU A 84 -6.37 -7.22 19.09
CA GLU A 84 -5.90 -6.16 19.99
C GLU A 84 -4.94 -5.17 19.30
N PHE A 85 -5.18 -4.87 18.00
CA PHE A 85 -4.36 -3.95 17.22
C PHE A 85 -5.04 -2.59 17.10
N VAL A 86 -4.30 -1.52 17.38
CA VAL A 86 -4.72 -0.13 17.17
C VAL A 86 -4.06 0.46 15.92
N ASP A 87 -2.78 0.17 15.72
CA ASP A 87 -2.02 0.54 14.53
C ASP A 87 -1.71 -0.73 13.74
N ALA A 88 -2.35 -0.87 12.59
CA ALA A 88 -2.26 -2.10 11.81
C ALA A 88 -2.27 -1.84 10.31
N TYR A 89 -1.74 -2.81 9.59
CA TYR A 89 -1.98 -2.99 8.17
C TYR A 89 -3.07 -4.04 7.97
N ILE A 90 -4.12 -3.66 7.27
CA ILE A 90 -5.28 -4.50 6.98
C ILE A 90 -5.20 -4.89 5.52
N LYS A 91 -5.17 -6.19 5.22
CA LYS A 91 -5.18 -6.68 3.84
C LYS A 91 -6.46 -7.44 3.55
N ILE A 92 -7.15 -7.05 2.49
CA ILE A 92 -8.30 -7.74 1.93
C ILE A 92 -7.88 -8.32 0.59
N VAL A 93 -8.08 -9.62 0.39
CA VAL A 93 -7.82 -10.27 -0.90
C VAL A 93 -9.11 -10.92 -1.38
N VAL A 94 -9.52 -10.59 -2.60
CA VAL A 94 -10.60 -11.21 -3.33
C VAL A 94 -9.98 -12.12 -4.38
N PHE A 95 -10.32 -13.39 -4.36
CA PHE A 95 -9.68 -14.39 -5.19
C PHE A 95 -10.66 -15.45 -5.68
N TYR A 96 -10.33 -16.10 -6.77
CA TYR A 96 -11.03 -17.29 -7.22
C TYR A 96 -10.47 -18.53 -6.55
N ASP A 97 -11.37 -19.32 -5.94
CA ASP A 97 -11.03 -20.62 -5.37
C ASP A 97 -10.76 -21.67 -6.46
N ASN A 98 -10.77 -22.92 -6.07
CA ASN A 98 -10.60 -24.05 -6.96
C ASN A 98 -11.83 -24.29 -7.85
N ALA A 99 -11.58 -24.74 -9.07
CA ALA A 99 -12.58 -25.27 -9.99
C ALA A 99 -11.97 -26.29 -10.93
N ASP A 100 -11.76 -25.92 -12.19
CA ASP A 100 -10.96 -26.70 -13.11
C ASP A 100 -9.51 -26.15 -13.17
N VAL A 101 -8.60 -26.93 -13.73
CA VAL A 101 -7.18 -26.53 -13.86
C VAL A 101 -6.95 -25.56 -15.02
N SER A 102 -8.01 -25.09 -15.68
CA SER A 102 -7.86 -24.22 -16.85
C SER A 102 -7.81 -22.74 -16.44
N PHE A 103 -7.11 -21.93 -17.24
CA PHE A 103 -7.09 -20.48 -17.07
C PHE A 103 -8.48 -19.83 -17.20
N MET A 104 -9.46 -20.53 -17.77
CA MET A 104 -10.83 -20.04 -17.97
C MET A 104 -11.61 -19.93 -16.64
N GLY A 105 -11.17 -20.59 -15.59
CA GLY A 105 -11.78 -20.52 -14.25
C GLY A 105 -13.25 -20.96 -14.20
N ARG A 106 -13.65 -21.93 -15.01
CA ARG A 106 -15.05 -22.41 -15.02
C ARG A 106 -15.39 -23.04 -13.69
N GLY A 107 -16.49 -22.55 -13.08
CA GLY A 107 -16.94 -23.03 -11.79
C GLY A 107 -16.20 -22.47 -10.57
N CYS A 108 -15.18 -21.63 -10.76
CA CYS A 108 -14.54 -20.91 -9.68
C CYS A 108 -15.56 -20.02 -8.95
N ARG A 109 -15.44 -19.98 -7.61
CA ARG A 109 -16.23 -19.08 -6.78
C ARG A 109 -15.33 -18.00 -6.25
N THR A 110 -15.87 -16.78 -6.18
CA THR A 110 -15.21 -15.67 -5.50
C THR A 110 -15.18 -15.92 -4.00
N LYS A 111 -14.00 -15.83 -3.42
CA LYS A 111 -13.71 -15.87 -2.00
C LYS A 111 -13.08 -14.56 -1.54
N VAL A 112 -13.28 -14.22 -0.28
CA VAL A 112 -12.67 -13.04 0.35
C VAL A 112 -11.95 -13.46 1.61
N VAL A 113 -10.68 -13.10 1.72
CA VAL A 113 -9.90 -13.24 2.96
C VAL A 113 -9.48 -11.85 3.45
N ILE A 114 -9.60 -11.63 4.76
CA ILE A 114 -9.17 -10.42 5.44
C ILE A 114 -8.26 -10.80 6.60
N PHE A 115 -7.11 -10.17 6.68
CA PHE A 115 -6.20 -10.34 7.80
C PHE A 115 -5.53 -9.01 8.17
N VAL A 116 -5.06 -8.95 9.40
CA VAL A 116 -4.44 -7.77 9.99
C VAL A 116 -3.05 -8.11 10.51
N LEU A 117 -2.15 -7.17 10.35
CA LEU A 117 -0.77 -7.27 10.85
C LEU A 117 -0.45 -6.02 11.67
N PRO A 118 0.29 -6.13 12.79
CA PRO A 118 0.73 -4.95 13.52
C PRO A 118 1.64 -4.12 12.62
N PHE A 119 1.38 -2.83 12.52
CA PHE A 119 2.12 -1.94 11.64
C PHE A 119 2.19 -0.54 12.22
N ALA A 120 3.20 -0.29 13.04
CA ALA A 120 3.40 1.01 13.68
C ALA A 120 3.66 2.12 12.64
N PRO A 121 3.15 3.35 12.88
CA PRO A 121 3.51 4.51 12.09
C PRO A 121 5.03 4.75 12.11
N LYS A 122 5.60 5.11 10.97
CA LYS A 122 7.02 5.48 10.90
C LYS A 122 7.23 6.83 11.57
N SER A 123 8.14 6.92 12.52
CA SER A 123 8.45 8.17 13.25
C SER A 123 9.33 9.10 12.43
N ALA A 124 10.35 8.57 11.77
CA ALA A 124 11.22 9.27 10.85
C ALA A 124 11.51 8.36 9.66
N THR A 125 11.66 8.97 8.49
CA THR A 125 11.95 8.23 7.26
C THR A 125 13.34 8.61 6.77
N THR A 126 14.17 7.59 6.50
CA THR A 126 15.35 7.78 5.68
C THR A 126 14.88 7.99 4.24
N PRO A 127 15.36 9.03 3.54
CA PRO A 127 15.01 9.22 2.13
C PRO A 127 15.40 8.01 1.29
N TYR A 128 14.57 7.70 0.31
CA TYR A 128 14.77 6.55 -0.57
C TYR A 128 15.74 6.85 -1.71
N ARG A 129 16.55 5.85 -2.04
CA ARG A 129 17.34 5.80 -3.26
C ARG A 129 16.69 4.83 -4.22
N LEU A 130 16.35 5.28 -5.42
CA LEU A 130 15.70 4.50 -6.44
C LEU A 130 16.67 4.20 -7.59
N THR A 131 16.50 3.05 -8.22
CA THR A 131 17.11 2.77 -9.51
C THR A 131 16.02 2.53 -10.55
N ILE A 132 16.26 2.87 -11.82
CA ILE A 132 15.32 2.58 -12.90
C ILE A 132 15.25 1.08 -13.09
N ALA A 133 14.04 0.53 -13.07
CA ALA A 133 13.79 -0.89 -13.26
C ALA A 133 14.22 -1.37 -14.65
N ASN A 134 14.83 -2.56 -14.76
CA ASN A 134 15.12 -3.20 -16.03
C ASN A 134 13.85 -3.53 -16.82
N TRP A 135 12.77 -3.89 -16.11
CA TRP A 135 11.48 -4.17 -16.69
C TRP A 135 10.68 -2.90 -16.94
N ARG A 136 9.90 -2.87 -18.01
CA ARG A 136 9.05 -1.74 -18.37
C ARG A 136 7.59 -2.02 -18.08
N ARG A 137 6.82 -1.00 -17.71
CA ARG A 137 5.36 -1.08 -17.65
C ARG A 137 4.82 -1.20 -19.08
N ALA A 138 3.96 -2.18 -19.32
CA ALA A 138 3.28 -2.37 -20.60
C ALA A 138 2.32 -1.18 -20.85
N PRO A 139 2.00 -0.86 -22.11
CA PRO A 139 0.97 0.12 -22.43
C PRO A 139 -0.38 -0.19 -21.77
N ALA A 140 -1.21 0.83 -21.51
CA ALA A 140 -2.46 0.69 -20.77
C ALA A 140 -3.46 -0.33 -21.36
N HIS A 141 -3.43 -0.52 -22.67
CA HIS A 141 -4.27 -1.54 -23.33
C HIS A 141 -3.74 -2.98 -23.18
N CYS A 142 -2.54 -3.17 -22.63
CA CYS A 142 -1.94 -4.47 -22.38
C CYS A 142 -2.10 -4.95 -20.93
N HIS A 143 -2.45 -4.06 -20.01
CA HIS A 143 -2.55 -4.39 -18.58
C HIS A 143 -3.59 -3.51 -17.87
N PRO A 144 -4.45 -4.09 -16.99
CA PRO A 144 -5.54 -3.35 -16.32
C PRO A 144 -5.03 -2.60 -15.08
N TYR A 145 -4.26 -1.52 -15.25
CA TYR A 145 -3.70 -0.70 -14.15
C TYR A 145 -4.77 -0.05 -13.25
N GLN A 146 -6.01 0.07 -13.74
CA GLN A 146 -7.14 0.60 -12.97
C GLN A 146 -7.52 -0.31 -11.79
N ALA A 147 -7.19 -1.61 -11.87
CA ALA A 147 -7.42 -2.56 -10.80
C ALA A 147 -6.16 -2.78 -9.97
N LYS A 148 -6.32 -2.83 -8.65
CA LYS A 148 -5.25 -3.28 -7.76
C LYS A 148 -5.24 -4.82 -7.74
N ASN A 149 -4.48 -5.42 -8.65
CA ASN A 149 -4.48 -6.86 -8.91
C ASN A 149 -3.09 -7.49 -8.69
N SER A 150 -3.05 -8.80 -8.45
CA SER A 150 -1.80 -9.51 -8.16
C SER A 150 -0.86 -9.60 -9.36
N SER A 151 -1.38 -9.64 -10.59
CA SER A 151 -0.53 -9.77 -11.80
C SER A 151 0.39 -8.56 -12.03
N THR A 152 -0.01 -7.36 -11.59
CA THR A 152 0.82 -6.15 -11.65
C THR A 152 2.13 -6.31 -10.87
N TYR A 153 2.09 -7.04 -9.76
CA TYR A 153 3.21 -7.11 -8.81
C TYR A 153 4.25 -8.17 -9.13
N ALA A 154 4.03 -9.01 -10.14
CA ALA A 154 5.04 -9.95 -10.61
C ALA A 154 6.31 -9.22 -11.11
N LEU A 155 6.15 -8.19 -11.94
CA LEU A 155 7.26 -7.37 -12.40
C LEU A 155 7.87 -6.53 -11.27
N SER A 156 7.04 -6.04 -10.34
CA SER A 156 7.53 -5.33 -9.16
C SER A 156 8.43 -6.22 -8.31
N PHE A 157 8.01 -7.47 -8.06
CA PHE A 157 8.81 -8.45 -7.32
C PHE A 157 10.14 -8.75 -8.02
N LEU A 158 10.12 -9.05 -9.32
CA LEU A 158 11.32 -9.34 -10.10
C LEU A 158 12.28 -8.14 -10.09
N SER A 159 11.79 -6.94 -10.40
CA SER A 159 12.63 -5.73 -10.42
C SER A 159 13.22 -5.41 -9.05
N PHE A 160 12.44 -5.62 -7.98
CA PHE A 160 12.94 -5.41 -6.62
C PHE A 160 14.02 -6.42 -6.24
N ARG A 161 13.95 -7.67 -6.72
CA ARG A 161 14.98 -8.69 -6.51
C ARG A 161 16.23 -8.47 -7.35
N ASP A 162 16.08 -7.86 -8.53
CA ASP A 162 17.19 -7.60 -9.46
C ASP A 162 17.99 -6.33 -9.10
N LYS A 163 17.42 -5.41 -8.30
CA LYS A 163 18.10 -4.18 -7.91
C LYS A 163 19.32 -4.44 -7.04
N SER A 164 20.34 -3.57 -7.16
CA SER A 164 21.45 -3.56 -6.21
C SER A 164 21.01 -3.15 -4.80
N ASP A 165 21.66 -3.67 -3.77
CA ASP A 165 21.46 -3.29 -2.36
C ASP A 165 21.80 -1.82 -2.07
N ALA A 166 22.47 -1.13 -3.00
CA ALA A 166 22.69 0.31 -2.93
C ALA A 166 21.40 1.13 -3.02
N PHE A 167 20.32 0.57 -3.55
CA PHE A 167 19.05 1.23 -3.74
C PHE A 167 17.95 0.59 -2.86
N ASP A 168 16.97 1.41 -2.46
CA ASP A 168 15.89 0.98 -1.56
C ASP A 168 14.67 0.46 -2.33
N ASP A 169 14.40 0.99 -3.55
CA ASP A 169 13.30 0.59 -4.42
C ASP A 169 13.65 0.83 -5.89
N VAL A 170 12.72 0.51 -6.79
CA VAL A 170 12.85 0.72 -8.23
C VAL A 170 11.83 1.73 -8.73
N LEU A 171 12.18 2.44 -9.81
CA LEU A 171 11.27 3.31 -10.56
C LEU A 171 10.97 2.68 -11.91
N PHE A 172 9.69 2.40 -12.18
CA PHE A 172 9.26 1.88 -13.47
C PHE A 172 9.11 3.00 -14.49
N LEU A 173 9.60 2.72 -15.70
CA LEU A 173 9.29 3.48 -16.89
C LEU A 173 8.35 2.69 -17.80
N SER A 174 7.64 3.40 -18.66
CA SER A 174 6.90 2.83 -19.79
C SER A 174 7.85 2.35 -20.90
N THR A 175 7.28 1.76 -21.93
CA THR A 175 8.02 1.38 -23.16
C THR A 175 8.49 2.58 -23.99
N THR A 176 8.04 3.80 -23.66
CA THR A 176 8.46 5.06 -24.27
C THR A 176 9.29 5.92 -23.32
N ASP A 177 9.91 5.30 -22.31
CA ASP A 177 10.76 5.94 -21.30
C ASP A 177 10.10 7.09 -20.54
N THR A 178 8.78 7.02 -20.33
CA THR A 178 8.06 7.90 -19.40
C THR A 178 7.94 7.26 -18.02
N VAL A 179 8.06 8.08 -16.99
CA VAL A 179 7.93 7.64 -15.58
C VAL A 179 6.53 7.14 -15.29
N CYS A 180 6.41 6.00 -14.60
CA CYS A 180 5.13 5.43 -14.17
C CYS A 180 4.95 5.51 -12.65
N GLU A 181 5.53 4.57 -11.93
CA GLU A 181 5.43 4.44 -10.46
C GLU A 181 6.59 3.62 -9.91
N SER A 182 6.77 3.53 -8.60
CA SER A 182 7.74 2.60 -8.00
C SER A 182 7.20 1.17 -7.92
N SER A 183 7.87 0.27 -7.22
CA SER A 183 7.44 -1.12 -7.07
C SER A 183 6.03 -1.27 -6.47
N GLY A 184 5.62 -0.32 -5.62
CA GLY A 184 4.32 -0.36 -4.93
C GLY A 184 3.78 1.01 -4.51
N SER A 185 4.32 2.13 -5.06
CA SER A 185 3.96 3.49 -4.66
C SER A 185 3.96 4.45 -5.84
N ASN A 186 3.10 5.46 -5.79
CA ASN A 186 3.14 6.55 -6.77
C ASN A 186 4.31 7.49 -6.47
N ILE A 187 4.77 8.20 -7.50
CA ILE A 187 5.85 9.18 -7.40
C ILE A 187 5.35 10.60 -7.73
N PHE A 188 5.91 11.56 -7.03
CA PHE A 188 5.75 12.99 -7.28
C PHE A 188 7.11 13.66 -7.40
N PHE A 189 7.16 14.71 -8.19
CA PHE A 189 8.28 15.61 -8.30
C PHE A 189 7.85 17.03 -7.92
N VAL A 190 8.77 17.81 -7.38
CA VAL A 190 8.55 19.21 -7.04
C VAL A 190 9.41 20.07 -7.98
N LYS A 191 8.82 21.13 -8.52
CA LYS A 191 9.51 22.17 -9.27
C LYS A 191 8.94 23.54 -8.92
N GLY A 192 9.68 24.34 -8.15
CA GLY A 192 9.14 25.58 -7.60
C GLY A 192 7.86 25.32 -6.77
N ASN A 193 6.73 25.90 -7.17
CA ASN A 193 5.43 25.70 -6.56
C ASN A 193 4.58 24.59 -7.23
N GLN A 194 5.17 23.80 -8.12
CA GLN A 194 4.46 22.74 -8.82
C GLN A 194 4.70 21.38 -8.18
N LEU A 195 3.62 20.61 -7.99
CA LEU A 195 3.62 19.18 -7.74
C LEU A 195 3.32 18.44 -9.05
N ILE A 196 4.30 17.75 -9.60
CA ILE A 196 4.22 17.07 -10.88
C ILE A 196 4.20 15.56 -10.64
N THR A 197 3.23 14.86 -11.21
CA THR A 197 3.10 13.40 -11.05
C THR A 197 2.66 12.77 -12.36
N PRO A 198 3.10 11.53 -12.66
CA PRO A 198 2.62 10.80 -13.82
C PRO A 198 1.09 10.66 -13.82
N THR A 199 0.52 10.52 -15.01
CA THR A 199 -0.88 10.09 -15.14
C THR A 199 -1.08 8.68 -14.58
N THR A 200 -2.32 8.29 -14.33
CA THR A 200 -2.65 6.94 -13.84
C THR A 200 -2.95 5.95 -14.97
N GLU A 201 -2.52 6.25 -16.18
CA GLU A 201 -2.73 5.37 -17.32
C GLU A 201 -1.94 4.05 -17.17
N MET A 202 -0.68 4.15 -16.73
CA MET A 202 0.22 3.00 -16.50
C MET A 202 0.68 2.90 -15.04
N ALA A 203 -0.11 3.44 -14.11
CA ALA A 203 0.12 3.38 -12.67
C ALA A 203 -1.21 3.27 -11.93
N LEU A 204 -1.16 2.73 -10.71
CA LEU A 204 -2.36 2.66 -9.87
C LEU A 204 -2.82 4.06 -9.46
N ALA A 205 -4.13 4.32 -9.54
CA ALA A 205 -4.75 5.50 -8.94
C ALA A 205 -4.72 5.40 -7.40
N GLY A 206 -3.60 5.82 -6.81
CA GLY A 206 -3.34 5.69 -5.36
C GLY A 206 -4.25 6.58 -4.53
N ILE A 207 -4.78 6.05 -3.41
CA ILE A 207 -5.62 6.83 -2.49
C ILE A 207 -4.79 7.90 -1.78
N THR A 208 -3.56 7.58 -1.35
CA THR A 208 -2.63 8.59 -0.80
C THR A 208 -2.30 9.66 -1.84
N ARG A 209 -2.07 9.27 -3.11
CA ARG A 209 -1.88 10.20 -4.22
C ARG A 209 -3.07 11.14 -4.35
N ARG A 210 -4.30 10.64 -4.31
CA ARG A 210 -5.52 11.44 -4.36
C ARG A 210 -5.64 12.42 -3.20
N VAL A 211 -5.33 11.97 -1.96
CA VAL A 211 -5.31 12.85 -0.79
C VAL A 211 -4.33 14.02 -0.98
N ILE A 212 -3.14 13.77 -1.53
CA ILE A 212 -2.16 14.81 -1.81
C ILE A 212 -2.70 15.81 -2.84
N ILE A 213 -3.28 15.32 -3.95
CA ILE A 213 -3.78 16.14 -5.05
C ILE A 213 -5.00 16.95 -4.63
N GLU A 214 -5.99 16.32 -4.01
CA GLU A 214 -7.31 16.94 -3.80
C GLU A 214 -7.41 17.66 -2.45
N GLU A 215 -6.57 17.30 -1.46
CA GLU A 215 -6.78 17.77 -0.11
C GLU A 215 -5.58 18.54 0.48
N LEU A 216 -4.34 18.14 0.14
CA LEU A 216 -3.15 18.75 0.72
C LEU A 216 -2.56 19.86 -0.17
N SER A 217 -2.55 19.72 -1.48
CA SER A 217 -1.97 20.69 -2.39
C SER A 217 -2.56 22.10 -2.24
N HIS A 218 -3.87 22.18 -2.01
CA HIS A 218 -4.60 23.44 -1.84
C HIS A 218 -4.15 24.24 -0.60
N THR A 219 -3.67 23.56 0.44
CA THR A 219 -3.25 24.22 1.69
C THR A 219 -1.93 24.99 1.54
N LEU A 220 -1.11 24.62 0.54
CA LEU A 220 0.17 25.28 0.22
C LEU A 220 0.14 26.13 -1.07
N ASP A 221 -1.02 26.28 -1.66
CA ASP A 221 -1.16 26.94 -2.98
C ASP A 221 -0.24 26.28 -4.05
N LEU A 222 -0.14 24.93 -3.99
CA LEU A 222 0.67 24.15 -4.92
C LEU A 222 -0.15 23.86 -6.19
N GLN A 223 0.46 24.15 -7.33
CA GLN A 223 -0.11 23.80 -8.63
C GLN A 223 0.16 22.32 -8.92
N VAL A 224 -0.90 21.50 -8.94
CA VAL A 224 -0.78 20.09 -9.32
C VAL A 224 -0.80 19.94 -10.84
N VAL A 225 0.22 19.27 -11.38
CA VAL A 225 0.35 18.95 -12.81
C VAL A 225 0.43 17.44 -12.99
N GLN A 226 -0.59 16.87 -13.63
CA GLN A 226 -0.64 15.44 -13.96
C GLN A 226 -0.32 15.30 -15.45
N ARG A 227 0.84 14.72 -15.79
CA ARG A 227 1.30 14.57 -17.17
C ARG A 227 2.31 13.43 -17.31
N ASP A 228 2.60 13.07 -18.53
CA ASP A 228 3.74 12.24 -18.82
C ASP A 228 5.05 12.99 -18.48
N ILE A 229 5.97 12.26 -17.89
CA ILE A 229 7.28 12.74 -17.44
C ILE A 229 8.34 11.89 -18.14
N SER A 230 9.15 12.50 -19.00
CA SER A 230 10.26 11.78 -19.62
C SER A 230 11.33 11.43 -18.59
N CYS A 231 11.95 10.28 -18.71
CA CYS A 231 13.13 9.91 -17.91
C CYS A 231 14.24 10.98 -17.98
N SER A 232 14.39 11.64 -19.12
CA SER A 232 15.38 12.71 -19.32
C SER A 232 15.10 13.98 -18.51
N GLU A 233 13.88 14.15 -17.99
CA GLU A 233 13.51 15.31 -17.17
C GLU A 233 13.91 15.15 -15.69
N LEU A 234 14.29 13.94 -15.23
CA LEU A 234 14.51 13.66 -13.80
C LEU A 234 15.47 14.64 -13.14
N GLY A 235 16.54 15.06 -13.85
CA GLY A 235 17.50 16.04 -13.35
C GLY A 235 17.00 17.49 -13.31
N HIS A 236 15.80 17.79 -13.81
CA HIS A 236 15.25 19.14 -13.83
C HIS A 236 14.36 19.46 -12.63
N PHE A 237 14.02 18.48 -11.81
CA PHE A 237 13.18 18.65 -10.63
C PHE A 237 14.02 19.01 -9.40
N ASP A 238 13.42 19.78 -8.49
CA ASP A 238 14.08 20.25 -7.28
C ASP A 238 14.10 19.16 -6.20
N SER A 239 13.05 18.33 -6.13
CA SER A 239 12.92 17.19 -5.21
C SER A 239 11.93 16.16 -5.74
N ALA A 240 11.94 14.97 -5.13
CA ALA A 240 11.02 13.88 -5.43
C ALA A 240 10.58 13.17 -4.16
N PHE A 241 9.39 12.55 -4.19
CA PHE A 241 8.90 11.70 -3.11
C PHE A 241 7.98 10.60 -3.62
N LEU A 242 7.94 9.50 -2.87
CA LEU A 242 6.99 8.41 -3.04
C LEU A 242 5.80 8.57 -2.11
N CYS A 243 4.63 8.08 -2.53
CA CYS A 243 3.47 8.02 -1.66
C CYS A 243 2.66 6.74 -1.86
N GLY A 244 2.11 6.23 -0.74
CA GLY A 244 1.27 5.04 -0.74
C GLY A 244 0.80 4.71 0.68
N THR A 245 -0.18 3.83 0.80
CA THR A 245 -0.82 3.53 2.10
C THR A 245 0.18 3.01 3.14
N ALA A 246 1.07 2.08 2.77
CA ALA A 246 2.03 1.49 3.70
C ALA A 246 3.18 2.45 4.03
N MET A 247 3.66 3.22 3.04
CA MET A 247 4.81 4.10 3.22
C MET A 247 4.43 5.54 3.58
N GLU A 248 3.15 5.91 3.43
CA GLU A 248 2.67 7.29 3.59
C GLU A 248 3.29 8.22 2.55
N ILE A 249 4.07 9.20 2.97
CA ILE A 249 4.87 10.08 2.11
C ILE A 249 6.33 9.91 2.52
N ASN A 250 7.20 9.62 1.57
CA ASN A 250 8.62 9.43 1.83
C ASN A 250 9.49 10.10 0.75
N GLU A 251 10.44 10.93 1.18
CA GLU A 251 11.36 11.61 0.29
C GLU A 251 12.20 10.61 -0.53
N VAL A 252 12.52 11.00 -1.75
CA VAL A 252 13.50 10.34 -2.61
C VAL A 252 14.71 11.27 -2.70
N CYS A 253 15.89 10.80 -2.29
CA CYS A 253 17.13 11.57 -2.37
C CYS A 253 17.96 11.24 -3.61
N GLN A 254 17.64 10.14 -4.32
CA GLN A 254 18.41 9.73 -5.50
C GLN A 254 17.56 8.86 -6.44
N ILE A 255 17.69 9.06 -7.73
CA ILE A 255 17.22 8.15 -8.78
C ILE A 255 18.40 7.93 -9.74
N ASP A 256 18.99 6.72 -9.74
CA ASP A 256 20.26 6.39 -10.38
C ASP A 256 21.32 7.46 -10.06
N ASP A 257 21.83 8.20 -11.06
CA ASP A 257 22.83 9.23 -10.88
C ASP A 257 22.26 10.62 -10.53
N VAL A 258 20.92 10.78 -10.53
CA VAL A 258 20.25 12.05 -10.20
C VAL A 258 20.05 12.15 -8.70
N VAL A 259 20.63 13.15 -8.08
CA VAL A 259 20.55 13.42 -6.63
C VAL A 259 19.59 14.59 -6.38
N TYR A 260 18.73 14.45 -5.38
CA TYR A 260 17.77 15.47 -4.96
C TYR A 260 18.10 15.98 -3.55
N GLU A 261 17.90 17.27 -3.34
CA GLU A 261 18.00 17.87 -2.01
C GLU A 261 16.71 17.66 -1.21
N ARG A 262 16.81 17.77 0.12
CA ARG A 262 15.65 17.75 0.99
C ARG A 262 14.75 18.96 0.73
N SER A 263 13.46 18.73 0.73
CA SER A 263 12.45 19.74 0.41
C SER A 263 11.60 20.11 1.62
N SER A 264 11.56 21.41 1.93
CA SER A 264 10.61 21.94 2.93
C SER A 264 9.15 21.70 2.52
N CYS A 265 8.86 21.71 1.22
CA CYS A 265 7.55 21.36 0.67
C CYS A 265 7.17 19.92 1.01
N VAL A 266 8.08 18.95 0.79
CA VAL A 266 7.81 17.54 1.11
C VAL A 266 7.69 17.34 2.63
N ALA A 267 8.57 17.97 3.43
CA ALA A 267 8.48 17.91 4.89
C ALA A 267 7.11 18.43 5.40
N TRP A 268 6.62 19.50 4.80
CA TRP A 268 5.31 20.03 5.12
C TRP A 268 4.17 19.07 4.69
N LEU A 269 4.22 18.49 3.50
CA LEU A 269 3.24 17.50 3.04
C LEU A 269 3.19 16.29 3.99
N VAL A 270 4.34 15.83 4.48
CA VAL A 270 4.42 14.77 5.50
C VAL A 270 3.71 15.17 6.78
N ALA A 271 3.92 16.41 7.27
CA ALA A 271 3.30 16.90 8.48
C ALA A 271 1.78 17.01 8.34
N GLU A 272 1.29 17.58 7.24
CA GLU A 272 -0.15 17.72 6.98
C GLU A 272 -0.85 16.38 6.76
N TYR A 273 -0.19 15.45 6.06
CA TYR A 273 -0.71 14.09 5.93
C TYR A 273 -0.88 13.42 7.30
N LYS A 274 0.10 13.56 8.20
CA LYS A 274 0.02 13.05 9.57
C LYS A 274 -1.15 13.68 10.33
N LYS A 275 -1.29 15.00 10.31
CA LYS A 275 -2.44 15.68 10.94
C LYS A 275 -3.77 15.16 10.41
N LYS A 276 -3.88 14.96 9.09
CA LYS A 276 -5.10 14.52 8.45
C LYS A 276 -5.47 13.07 8.79
N ARG A 277 -4.52 12.15 8.81
CA ARG A 277 -4.77 10.75 9.19
C ARG A 277 -5.19 10.64 10.66
N ASP A 278 -4.64 11.51 11.54
CA ASP A 278 -4.88 11.50 12.97
C ASP A 278 -6.15 12.30 13.36
N ALA A 279 -6.62 13.23 12.52
CA ALA A 279 -7.76 14.12 12.82
C ALA A 279 -9.09 13.37 13.05
N ARG A 280 -9.31 12.22 12.46
CA ARG A 280 -10.52 11.40 12.66
C ARG A 280 -10.56 10.69 14.02
N LEU A 281 -9.45 10.59 14.74
CA LEU A 281 -9.41 10.01 16.08
C LEU A 281 -10.27 10.79 17.09
N VAL A 282 -10.53 12.08 16.81
CA VAL A 282 -11.26 12.99 17.69
C VAL A 282 -12.78 12.95 17.50
N LEU A 283 -13.26 12.51 16.31
CA LEU A 283 -14.68 12.63 15.91
C LEU A 283 -15.53 11.36 16.08
N THR A 284 -14.91 10.21 16.23
CA THR A 284 -15.63 8.96 16.47
C THR A 284 -15.58 8.64 17.96
N GLY A 285 -16.72 8.72 18.65
CA GLY A 285 -16.85 8.44 20.09
C GLY A 285 -16.42 7.02 20.54
N TRP A 286 -15.79 6.25 19.65
CA TRP A 286 -15.16 4.96 19.94
C TRP A 286 -13.83 5.10 20.69
N GLY A 287 -13.14 6.23 20.58
CA GLY A 287 -11.93 6.53 21.38
C GLY A 287 -12.18 6.54 22.89
N SER A 288 -13.41 6.80 23.33
CA SER A 288 -13.77 6.79 24.75
C SER A 288 -13.94 5.39 25.36
N LEU A 289 -14.33 4.39 24.55
CA LEU A 289 -14.47 3.00 25.03
C LEU A 289 -13.11 2.28 25.07
N PHE A 290 -12.21 2.55 24.15
CA PHE A 290 -10.84 1.99 24.19
C PHE A 290 -9.99 2.60 25.30
N ASN A 291 -10.15 3.89 25.61
CA ASN A 291 -9.45 4.54 26.73
C ASN A 291 -9.88 4.04 28.13
N VAL A 292 -11.00 3.35 28.25
CA VAL A 292 -11.43 2.75 29.52
C VAL A 292 -10.71 1.42 29.79
N PHE A 293 -10.21 0.72 28.78
CA PHE A 293 -9.57 -0.59 28.92
C PHE A 293 -8.05 -0.59 28.65
N TYR A 294 -7.50 0.46 28.04
CA TYR A 294 -6.09 0.51 27.71
C TYR A 294 -5.43 1.75 28.33
N ARG A 295 -4.83 1.59 29.50
CA ARG A 295 -3.79 2.49 29.99
C ARG A 295 -2.56 2.19 29.16
N ALA A 296 -2.16 3.12 28.29
CA ALA A 296 -0.89 3.00 27.57
C ALA A 296 0.23 2.76 28.59
N PRO A 297 1.10 1.75 28.39
CA PRO A 297 2.29 1.62 29.21
C PRO A 297 3.12 2.89 29.06
N ASN A 298 3.64 3.41 30.17
CA ASN A 298 4.52 4.58 30.18
C ASN A 298 5.70 4.32 29.25
N ILE A 299 6.06 5.34 28.48
CA ILE A 299 7.17 5.33 27.50
C ILE A 299 8.52 4.99 28.14
N GLU A 300 8.63 4.96 29.48
CA GLU A 300 9.86 4.67 30.21
C GLU A 300 10.18 3.17 30.35
N ASP A 301 9.25 2.24 30.04
CA ASP A 301 9.45 0.79 30.23
C ASP A 301 9.88 0.03 28.96
N LEU A 302 10.09 0.71 27.86
CA LEU A 302 10.60 0.11 26.62
C LEU A 302 12.14 0.20 26.59
N HIS A 303 12.82 -0.72 27.28
CA HIS A 303 14.23 -1.00 27.02
C HIS A 303 14.42 -1.47 25.59
N VAL A 304 14.95 -0.56 24.79
CA VAL A 304 15.33 -0.69 23.39
C VAL A 304 16.39 -1.78 23.23
N CYS A 305 16.07 -2.87 22.58
CA CYS A 305 17.09 -3.64 21.88
C CYS A 305 17.34 -2.93 20.53
N SER A 306 18.31 -2.04 20.53
CA SER A 306 18.82 -1.35 19.36
C SER A 306 19.71 -2.30 18.56
N ASN A 307 19.24 -2.72 17.39
CA ASN A 307 20.10 -3.22 16.34
C ASN A 307 19.77 -2.46 15.02
N PRO A 308 20.59 -1.49 14.60
CA PRO A 308 20.28 -0.56 13.50
C PRO A 308 20.53 -1.13 12.10
N GLY A 309 20.64 -2.46 11.93
CA GLY A 309 21.04 -3.07 10.65
C GLY A 309 20.11 -4.12 10.06
N ALA A 310 18.94 -4.41 10.66
CA ALA A 310 18.07 -5.45 10.14
C ALA A 310 17.11 -4.91 9.06
N SER A 311 17.21 -5.43 7.83
CA SER A 311 16.27 -5.21 6.73
C SER A 311 14.87 -5.77 7.07
N LEU A 312 13.83 -5.30 6.40
CA LEU A 312 12.45 -5.80 6.55
C LEU A 312 12.34 -7.32 6.33
N GLU A 313 13.22 -7.93 5.53
CA GLU A 313 13.30 -9.37 5.32
C GLU A 313 13.68 -10.14 6.58
N GLU A 314 14.58 -9.63 7.40
CA GLU A 314 15.02 -10.34 8.62
C GLU A 314 13.95 -10.37 9.72
N LYS A 315 13.01 -9.44 9.73
CA LYS A 315 11.93 -9.39 10.74
C LYS A 315 10.74 -10.29 10.42
N TYR A 316 10.52 -10.65 9.16
CA TYR A 316 9.28 -11.31 8.73
C TYR A 316 9.47 -12.70 8.10
N PHE A 317 10.69 -13.11 7.76
CA PHE A 317 10.96 -14.38 7.05
C PHE A 317 11.90 -15.35 7.76
N ARG A 318 12.36 -15.07 8.95
CA ARG A 318 13.11 -16.05 9.76
C ARG A 318 12.21 -16.65 10.83
N SER A 319 11.48 -17.69 10.48
CA SER A 319 11.16 -18.84 11.33
C SER A 319 10.32 -19.87 10.57
N ALA A 320 10.94 -20.66 9.73
CA ALA A 320 10.46 -21.99 9.44
C ALA A 320 11.61 -22.96 9.77
N PRO A 321 11.45 -23.87 10.74
CA PRO A 321 12.34 -24.99 10.86
C PRO A 321 12.09 -25.99 9.73
N GLN A 322 13.16 -26.63 9.31
CA GLN A 322 13.19 -27.72 8.34
C GLN A 322 12.31 -28.88 8.77
#